data_e8ef6c8aa3eb6ed16de1de4e468cb61a
#
_entry.id   e8ef6c8aa3eb6ed16de1de4e468cb61a
#
_cell.length_a   1.000
_cell.length_b   1.000
_cell.length_c   1.000
_cell.angle_alpha   90.00
_cell.angle_beta   90.00
_cell.angle_gamma   90.00
#
_symmetry.space_group_name_H-M   'P 1'
#
loop_
_entity.id
_entity.type
_entity.pdbx_description
1 polymer ?
#
loop_
_entity_poly.entity_id
_entity_poly.type
_entity_poly.pdbx_seq_one_letter_code
_entity_poly.pdbx_strand_id
1 'polypeptide(L)'
;YNAVENLFTQLNLIHKVFSDPDITSIRLVLNLEKMVINETQRAYTYLNLYGYPVDSAIVNRVMPKELDHPYFDELKKFQKNYMKEVKQLFNTIPIHEAPLVSKEVLGKDALLEFGKALFSDKDPSQIFYKGKPYEIVKEGEIYSLIINLPFVSKKEVK
;
A
#
# COMPACT_ATOMS: atom_id res chain seq x y z
N TYR A 1 9.67 1.19 38.69
CA TYR A 1 10.27 0.16 37.83
C TYR A 1 9.17 -0.67 37.16
N ASN A 2 8.21 -1.27 37.90
CA ASN A 2 7.15 -2.15 37.38
C ASN A 2 6.27 -1.49 36.28
N ALA A 3 5.99 -0.17 36.37
CA ALA A 3 5.17 0.53 35.37
C ALA A 3 5.89 0.65 34.02
N VAL A 4 7.20 0.86 34.01
CA VAL A 4 8.03 0.96 32.80
C VAL A 4 8.18 -0.43 32.16
N GLU A 5 8.43 -1.47 32.95
CA GLU A 5 8.48 -2.86 32.49
C GLU A 5 7.15 -3.32 31.85
N ASN A 6 6.03 -2.95 32.48
CA ASN A 6 4.70 -3.23 31.94
C ASN A 6 4.46 -2.52 30.60
N LEU A 7 4.90 -1.27 30.48
CA LEU A 7 4.81 -0.50 29.23
C LEU A 7 5.61 -1.18 28.10
N PHE A 8 6.86 -1.57 28.37
CA PHE A 8 7.68 -2.26 27.37
C PHE A 8 7.10 -3.61 26.97
N THR A 9 6.53 -4.35 27.93
CA THR A 9 5.86 -5.63 27.63
C THR A 9 4.65 -5.42 26.72
N GLN A 10 3.83 -4.41 26.99
CA GLN A 10 2.66 -4.09 26.15
C GLN A 10 3.09 -3.62 24.76
N LEU A 11 4.11 -2.77 24.63
CA LEU A 11 4.64 -2.33 23.34
C LEU A 11 5.18 -3.50 22.50
N ASN A 12 5.88 -4.45 23.14
CA ASN A 12 6.36 -5.65 22.47
C ASN A 12 5.22 -6.55 21.98
N LEU A 13 4.15 -6.69 22.76
CA LEU A 13 2.96 -7.45 22.35
C LEU A 13 2.28 -6.78 21.14
N ILE A 14 2.09 -5.46 21.18
CA ILE A 14 1.53 -4.70 20.07
C ILE A 14 2.39 -4.85 18.81
N HIS A 15 3.71 -4.71 18.95
CA HIS A 15 4.62 -4.89 17.82
C HIS A 15 4.52 -6.29 17.21
N LYS A 16 4.47 -7.35 18.04
CA LYS A 16 4.29 -8.73 17.56
C LYS A 16 3.00 -8.91 16.76
N VAL A 17 1.88 -8.36 17.23
CA VAL A 17 0.59 -8.43 16.53
C VAL A 17 0.65 -7.69 15.19
N PHE A 18 1.19 -6.47 15.18
CA PHE A 18 1.26 -5.67 13.95
C PHE A 18 2.29 -6.17 12.93
N SER A 19 3.32 -6.88 13.34
CA SER A 19 4.34 -7.44 12.44
C SER A 19 4.02 -8.86 11.97
N ASP A 20 2.98 -9.48 12.51
CA ASP A 20 2.56 -10.83 12.10
C ASP A 20 1.69 -10.76 10.83
N PRO A 21 2.17 -11.26 9.67
CA PRO A 21 1.44 -11.20 8.41
C PRO A 21 0.23 -12.14 8.35
N ASP A 22 0.06 -13.04 9.31
CA ASP A 22 -1.11 -13.91 9.41
C ASP A 22 -2.23 -13.29 10.26
N ILE A 23 -1.91 -12.26 11.05
CA ILE A 23 -2.85 -11.55 11.92
C ILE A 23 -3.17 -10.16 11.36
N THR A 24 -2.16 -9.45 10.85
CA THR A 24 -2.27 -8.06 10.43
C THR A 24 -1.97 -7.90 8.94
N SER A 25 -2.74 -7.05 8.30
CA SER A 25 -2.56 -6.63 6.92
C SER A 25 -2.82 -5.13 6.82
N ILE A 26 -1.88 -4.40 6.22
CA ILE A 26 -1.97 -2.94 6.04
C ILE A 26 -2.23 -2.64 4.58
N ARG A 27 -3.23 -1.79 4.32
CA ARG A 27 -3.55 -1.28 2.98
C ARG A 27 -3.31 0.21 2.92
N LEU A 28 -2.48 0.62 1.99
CA LEU A 28 -2.22 2.04 1.75
C LEU A 28 -3.34 2.61 0.89
N VAL A 29 -3.86 3.77 1.27
CA VAL A 29 -4.86 4.49 0.46
C VAL A 29 -4.29 5.83 0.09
N LEU A 30 -4.27 6.16 -1.22
CA LEU A 30 -3.70 7.39 -1.73
C LEU A 30 -4.53 8.00 -2.86
N ASN A 31 -4.50 9.32 -2.97
CA ASN A 31 -5.00 10.04 -4.14
C ASN A 31 -3.86 10.30 -5.12
N LEU A 32 -4.21 10.53 -6.41
CA LEU A 32 -3.25 10.84 -7.46
C LEU A 32 -2.81 12.33 -7.40
N GLU A 33 -2.12 12.67 -6.32
CA GLU A 33 -1.57 13.98 -6.03
C GLU A 33 -0.10 13.84 -5.62
N LYS A 34 0.78 14.69 -6.15
CA LYS A 34 2.24 14.55 -5.97
C LYS A 34 2.66 14.46 -4.51
N MET A 35 2.10 15.32 -3.65
CA MET A 35 2.42 15.31 -2.22
C MET A 35 1.96 14.02 -1.56
N VAL A 36 0.72 13.56 -1.86
CA VAL A 36 0.16 12.33 -1.29
C VAL A 36 0.96 11.11 -1.71
N ILE A 37 1.38 11.04 -2.99
CA ILE A 37 2.23 9.95 -3.50
C ILE A 37 3.56 9.90 -2.72
N ASN A 38 4.22 11.05 -2.55
CA ASN A 38 5.50 11.13 -1.83
C ASN A 38 5.34 10.71 -0.36
N GLU A 39 4.27 11.15 0.33
CA GLU A 39 4.02 10.76 1.72
C GLU A 39 3.65 9.27 1.84
N THR A 40 2.89 8.73 0.90
CA THR A 40 2.56 7.30 0.86
C THR A 40 3.82 6.45 0.62
N GLN A 41 4.71 6.90 -0.26
CA GLN A 41 6.01 6.26 -0.48
C GLN A 41 6.84 6.24 0.81
N ARG A 42 6.89 7.36 1.52
CA ARG A 42 7.59 7.46 2.80
C ARG A 42 6.98 6.52 3.84
N ALA A 43 5.65 6.52 3.97
CA ALA A 43 4.93 5.61 4.87
C ALA A 43 5.22 4.14 4.54
N TYR A 44 5.18 3.77 3.25
CA TYR A 44 5.48 2.42 2.79
C TYR A 44 6.91 2.00 3.16
N THR A 45 7.87 2.91 2.98
CA THR A 45 9.28 2.67 3.35
C THR A 45 9.42 2.40 4.85
N TYR A 46 8.77 3.21 5.70
CA TYR A 46 8.83 3.00 7.15
C TYR A 46 8.12 1.71 7.59
N LEU A 47 6.94 1.41 7.03
CA LEU A 47 6.24 0.18 7.35
C LEU A 47 7.09 -1.06 7.02
N ASN A 48 7.74 -1.06 5.85
CA ASN A 48 8.66 -2.12 5.46
C ASN A 48 9.88 -2.19 6.39
N LEU A 49 10.48 -1.06 6.74
CA LEU A 49 11.64 -0.98 7.62
C LEU A 49 11.33 -1.56 9.01
N TYR A 50 10.14 -1.31 9.53
CA TYR A 50 9.69 -1.84 10.82
C TYR A 50 9.08 -3.24 10.73
N GLY A 51 9.06 -3.86 9.55
CA GLY A 51 8.55 -5.22 9.35
C GLY A 51 7.04 -5.34 9.37
N TYR A 52 6.31 -4.24 9.15
CA TYR A 52 4.86 -4.28 9.07
C TYR A 52 4.38 -4.74 7.69
N PRO A 53 3.43 -5.70 7.61
CA PRO A 53 3.00 -6.29 6.35
C PRO A 53 2.05 -5.36 5.60
N VAL A 54 2.52 -4.81 4.48
CA VAL A 54 1.69 -4.06 3.54
C VAL A 54 1.27 -5.00 2.41
N ASP A 55 -0.03 -5.23 2.25
CA ASP A 55 -0.57 -6.21 1.31
C ASP A 55 -1.09 -5.61 0.01
N SER A 56 -1.42 -4.31 -0.02
CA SER A 56 -1.88 -3.64 -1.23
C SER A 56 -1.87 -2.11 -1.11
N ALA A 57 -1.96 -1.45 -2.27
CA ALA A 57 -2.22 -0.02 -2.36
C ALA A 57 -3.56 0.22 -3.07
N ILE A 58 -4.37 1.16 -2.57
CA ILE A 58 -5.63 1.57 -3.14
C ILE A 58 -5.48 3.01 -3.63
N VAL A 59 -5.54 3.18 -4.95
CA VAL A 59 -5.57 4.51 -5.56
C VAL A 59 -7.02 4.99 -5.56
N ASN A 60 -7.29 6.01 -4.76
CA ASN A 60 -8.62 6.53 -4.55
C ASN A 60 -8.98 7.62 -5.57
N ARG A 61 -10.27 7.80 -5.84
CA ARG A 61 -10.83 8.84 -6.72
C ARG A 61 -10.26 8.83 -8.14
N VAL A 62 -10.11 7.63 -8.72
CA VAL A 62 -9.69 7.49 -10.11
C VAL A 62 -10.82 7.95 -11.03
N MET A 63 -10.55 8.93 -11.89
CA MET A 63 -11.55 9.45 -12.83
C MET A 63 -11.99 8.39 -13.83
N PRO A 64 -13.30 8.21 -14.03
CA PRO A 64 -13.82 7.37 -15.08
C PRO A 64 -13.32 7.80 -16.46
N LYS A 65 -13.07 6.85 -17.34
CA LYS A 65 -12.60 7.12 -18.72
C LYS A 65 -13.67 7.82 -19.57
N GLU A 66 -14.93 7.57 -19.25
CA GLU A 66 -16.14 8.01 -19.94
C GLU A 66 -16.48 9.50 -19.72
N LEU A 67 -15.81 10.16 -18.78
CA LEU A 67 -15.96 11.61 -18.59
C LEU A 67 -15.34 12.32 -19.81
N ASP A 68 -16.17 12.64 -20.80
CA ASP A 68 -15.77 13.33 -22.02
C ASP A 68 -16.18 14.82 -21.96
N HIS A 69 -15.33 15.63 -21.34
CA HIS A 69 -15.49 17.06 -21.28
C HIS A 69 -14.11 17.76 -21.21
N PRO A 70 -13.85 18.79 -22.02
CA PRO A 70 -12.53 19.45 -22.12
C PRO A 70 -11.99 19.94 -20.77
N TYR A 71 -12.83 20.30 -19.84
CA TYR A 71 -12.43 20.72 -18.49
C TYR A 71 -11.66 19.63 -17.73
N PHE A 72 -11.97 18.35 -18.00
CA PHE A 72 -11.32 17.22 -17.31
C PHE A 72 -10.10 16.67 -18.05
N ASP A 73 -9.82 17.13 -19.25
CA ASP A 73 -8.72 16.58 -20.07
C ASP A 73 -7.35 16.75 -19.42
N GLU A 74 -7.07 17.93 -18.87
CA GLU A 74 -5.84 18.17 -18.13
C GLU A 74 -5.74 17.29 -16.87
N LEU A 75 -6.81 17.21 -16.10
CA LEU A 75 -6.86 16.38 -14.89
C LEU A 75 -6.65 14.90 -15.20
N LYS A 76 -7.28 14.39 -16.26
CA LYS A 76 -7.06 13.02 -16.75
C LYS A 76 -5.60 12.79 -17.16
N LYS A 77 -4.98 13.76 -17.82
CA LYS A 77 -3.58 13.69 -18.24
C LYS A 77 -2.65 13.63 -17.02
N PHE A 78 -2.90 14.46 -16.00
CA PHE A 78 -2.15 14.42 -14.74
C PHE A 78 -2.37 13.09 -14.01
N GLN A 79 -3.61 12.62 -13.86
CA GLN A 79 -3.90 11.33 -13.24
C GLN A 79 -3.22 10.17 -13.96
N LYS A 80 -3.21 10.18 -15.31
CA LYS A 80 -2.52 9.14 -16.09
C LYS A 80 -1.01 9.10 -15.81
N ASN A 81 -0.38 10.25 -15.67
CA ASN A 81 1.04 10.35 -15.37
C ASN A 81 1.34 9.88 -13.94
N TYR A 82 0.56 10.35 -12.96
CA TYR A 82 0.69 9.92 -11.57
C TYR A 82 0.38 8.43 -11.37
N MET A 83 -0.58 7.88 -12.10
CA MET A 83 -0.86 6.44 -12.08
C MET A 83 0.33 5.61 -12.57
N LYS A 84 1.07 6.08 -13.59
CA LYS A 84 2.30 5.42 -14.03
C LYS A 84 3.36 5.48 -12.94
N GLU A 85 3.53 6.63 -12.29
CA GLU A 85 4.46 6.79 -11.18
C GLU A 85 4.10 5.85 -10.01
N VAL A 86 2.84 5.82 -9.60
CA VAL A 86 2.33 4.91 -8.56
C VAL A 86 2.59 3.45 -8.90
N LYS A 87 2.32 3.03 -10.15
CA LYS A 87 2.59 1.65 -10.60
C LYS A 87 4.08 1.30 -10.60
N GLN A 88 4.96 2.27 -10.79
CA GLN A 88 6.41 2.06 -10.68
C GLN A 88 6.86 2.00 -9.21
N LEU A 89 6.35 2.91 -8.38
CA LEU A 89 6.71 3.01 -6.97
C LEU A 89 6.23 1.80 -6.15
N PHE A 90 5.01 1.31 -6.40
CA PHE A 90 4.40 0.21 -5.66
C PHE A 90 4.33 -1.09 -6.46
N ASN A 91 5.32 -1.34 -7.33
CA ASN A 91 5.36 -2.49 -8.23
C ASN A 91 5.47 -3.86 -7.52
N THR A 92 5.83 -3.86 -6.25
CA THR A 92 5.97 -5.07 -5.41
C THR A 92 4.67 -5.54 -4.79
N ILE A 93 3.65 -4.68 -4.72
CA ILE A 93 2.35 -4.99 -4.12
C ILE A 93 1.21 -4.76 -5.13
N PRO A 94 0.08 -5.47 -5.00
CA PRO A 94 -1.10 -5.24 -5.82
C PRO A 94 -1.64 -3.81 -5.65
N ILE A 95 -2.07 -3.22 -6.76
CA ILE A 95 -2.69 -1.90 -6.80
C ILE A 95 -4.15 -2.06 -7.22
N HIS A 96 -5.06 -1.53 -6.40
CA HIS A 96 -6.49 -1.44 -6.68
C HIS A 96 -6.87 0.01 -7.01
N GLU A 97 -7.76 0.19 -7.97
CA GLU A 97 -8.19 1.51 -8.42
C GLU A 97 -9.64 1.74 -7.97
N ALA A 98 -9.86 2.63 -7.00
CA ALA A 98 -11.19 3.02 -6.54
C ALA A 98 -11.74 4.14 -7.43
N PRO A 99 -12.86 3.92 -8.14
CA PRO A 99 -13.41 4.91 -9.05
C PRO A 99 -13.94 6.14 -8.29
N LEU A 100 -13.85 7.30 -8.92
CA LEU A 100 -14.55 8.49 -8.47
C LEU A 100 -16.05 8.29 -8.74
N VAL A 101 -16.84 8.24 -7.68
CA VAL A 101 -18.29 8.08 -7.77
C VAL A 101 -18.98 9.43 -7.66
N SER A 102 -20.12 9.59 -8.35
CA SER A 102 -20.90 10.82 -8.40
C SER A 102 -21.77 11.05 -7.17
N LYS A 103 -21.98 10.01 -6.36
CA LYS A 103 -22.82 10.05 -5.16
C LYS A 103 -22.05 9.53 -3.96
N GLU A 104 -22.43 9.94 -2.78
CA GLU A 104 -21.91 9.39 -1.55
C GLU A 104 -22.26 7.91 -1.41
N VAL A 105 -21.28 7.11 -0.96
CA VAL A 105 -21.44 5.65 -0.80
C VAL A 105 -22.08 5.39 0.57
N LEU A 106 -23.40 5.34 0.60
CA LEU A 106 -24.18 5.12 1.82
C LEU A 106 -25.04 3.86 1.71
N GLY A 107 -25.10 3.11 2.78
CA GLY A 107 -25.90 1.91 2.90
C GLY A 107 -25.26 0.67 2.28
N LYS A 108 -25.86 -0.49 2.57
CA LYS A 108 -25.30 -1.80 2.23
C LYS A 108 -25.11 -1.99 0.71
N ASP A 109 -26.12 -1.61 -0.07
CA ASP A 109 -26.11 -1.89 -1.51
C ASP A 109 -25.05 -1.03 -2.23
N ALA A 110 -24.94 0.26 -1.87
CA ALA A 110 -23.90 1.14 -2.42
C ALA A 110 -22.49 0.70 -2.01
N LEU A 111 -22.30 0.22 -0.78
CA LEU A 111 -21.03 -0.34 -0.33
C LEU A 111 -20.66 -1.63 -1.05
N LEU A 112 -21.63 -2.51 -1.33
CA LEU A 112 -21.42 -3.73 -2.10
C LEU A 112 -21.04 -3.43 -3.55
N GLU A 113 -21.73 -2.48 -4.18
CA GLU A 113 -21.43 -2.03 -5.54
C GLU A 113 -20.03 -1.43 -5.63
N PHE A 114 -19.68 -0.54 -4.72
CA PHE A 114 -18.36 0.07 -4.63
C PHE A 114 -17.27 -0.98 -4.36
N GLY A 115 -17.52 -1.94 -3.47
CA GLY A 115 -16.61 -3.04 -3.19
C GLY A 115 -16.35 -3.92 -4.42
N LYS A 116 -17.38 -4.23 -5.20
CA LYS A 116 -17.24 -4.96 -6.48
C LYS A 116 -16.43 -4.14 -7.50
N ALA A 117 -16.67 -2.84 -7.59
CA ALA A 117 -15.90 -1.97 -8.49
C ALA A 117 -14.41 -1.91 -8.09
N LEU A 118 -14.10 -1.96 -6.78
CA LEU A 118 -12.74 -1.88 -6.26
C LEU A 118 -11.99 -3.21 -6.33
N PHE A 119 -12.63 -4.32 -5.93
CA PHE A 119 -11.97 -5.63 -5.78
C PHE A 119 -12.33 -6.63 -6.88
N SER A 120 -13.29 -6.30 -7.75
CA SER A 120 -13.87 -7.22 -8.75
C SER A 120 -14.39 -8.50 -8.08
N ASP A 121 -13.91 -9.66 -8.50
CA ASP A 121 -14.32 -10.97 -7.93
C ASP A 121 -13.44 -11.42 -6.75
N LYS A 122 -12.49 -10.58 -6.30
CA LYS A 122 -11.62 -10.93 -5.18
C LYS A 122 -12.31 -10.67 -3.85
N ASP A 123 -12.12 -11.58 -2.91
CA ASP A 123 -12.57 -11.38 -1.54
C ASP A 123 -11.70 -10.32 -0.85
N PRO A 124 -12.28 -9.20 -0.42
CA PRO A 124 -11.53 -8.13 0.23
C PRO A 124 -10.95 -8.51 1.60
N SER A 125 -11.39 -9.61 2.21
CA SER A 125 -10.83 -10.15 3.44
C SER A 125 -9.53 -10.92 3.26
N GLN A 126 -9.21 -11.32 2.02
CA GLN A 126 -7.96 -12.02 1.73
C GLN A 126 -6.75 -11.10 1.81
N ILE A 127 -5.63 -11.66 2.22
CA ILE A 127 -4.33 -11.00 2.12
C ILE A 127 -3.85 -11.10 0.68
N PHE A 128 -3.66 -9.96 0.01
CA PHE A 128 -3.28 -9.92 -1.41
C PHE A 128 -1.79 -10.14 -1.66
N TYR A 129 -0.95 -9.87 -0.65
CA TYR A 129 0.49 -10.03 -0.74
C TYR A 129 1.10 -10.37 0.64
N LYS A 130 1.96 -11.39 0.67
CA LYS A 130 2.68 -11.85 1.88
C LYS A 130 4.21 -11.75 1.73
N GLY A 131 4.68 -10.84 0.91
CA GLY A 131 6.13 -10.64 0.75
C GLY A 131 6.76 -10.06 2.00
N LYS A 132 7.98 -10.52 2.31
CA LYS A 132 8.79 -9.89 3.36
C LYS A 132 9.60 -8.75 2.75
N PRO A 133 9.75 -7.62 3.47
CA PRO A 133 10.55 -6.48 2.99
C PRO A 133 12.04 -6.80 2.90
N TYR A 134 12.50 -7.77 3.69
CA TYR A 134 13.88 -8.28 3.66
C TYR A 134 13.90 -9.76 4.00
N GLU A 135 14.94 -10.43 3.54
CA GLU A 135 15.22 -11.84 3.83
C GLU A 135 16.68 -12.00 4.21
N ILE A 136 16.95 -12.79 5.23
CA ILE A 136 18.31 -13.19 5.61
C ILE A 136 18.49 -14.62 5.17
N VAL A 137 19.37 -14.82 4.18
CA VAL A 137 19.73 -16.14 3.67
C VAL A 137 21.11 -16.51 4.21
N LYS A 138 21.23 -17.72 4.76
CA LYS A 138 22.52 -18.27 5.20
C LYS A 138 23.02 -19.29 4.18
N GLU A 139 24.15 -19.02 3.57
CA GLU A 139 24.85 -19.95 2.69
C GLU A 139 26.20 -20.33 3.30
N GLY A 140 26.27 -21.49 3.93
CA GLY A 140 27.46 -21.93 4.68
C GLY A 140 27.71 -21.04 5.92
N GLU A 141 28.84 -20.33 5.95
CA GLU A 141 29.20 -19.37 7.02
C GLU A 141 28.85 -17.91 6.67
N ILE A 142 28.34 -17.66 5.46
CA ILE A 142 28.02 -16.32 4.96
C ILE A 142 26.53 -16.05 5.17
N TYR A 143 26.23 -14.88 5.74
CA TYR A 143 24.87 -14.36 5.85
C TYR A 143 24.68 -13.27 4.79
N SER A 144 23.68 -13.44 3.91
CA SER A 144 23.28 -12.45 2.91
C SER A 144 21.97 -11.82 3.34
N LEU A 145 21.95 -10.48 3.45
CA LEU A 145 20.73 -9.69 3.65
C LEU A 145 20.19 -9.27 2.29
N ILE A 146 19.07 -9.85 1.89
CA ILE A 146 18.36 -9.49 0.67
C ILE A 146 17.28 -8.47 1.05
N ILE A 147 17.42 -7.23 0.57
CA ILE A 147 16.44 -6.17 0.83
C ILE A 147 15.71 -5.87 -0.48
N ASN A 148 14.39 -5.95 -0.44
CA ASN A 148 13.55 -5.54 -1.56
C ASN A 148 13.35 -4.02 -1.50
N LEU A 149 14.17 -3.27 -2.28
CA LEU A 149 14.14 -1.81 -2.33
C LEU A 149 13.39 -1.34 -3.59
N PRO A 150 12.07 -1.12 -3.53
CA PRO A 150 11.26 -0.85 -4.72
C PRO A 150 11.57 0.50 -5.39
N PHE A 151 12.31 1.40 -4.72
CA PHE A 151 12.52 2.78 -5.18
C PHE A 151 13.97 3.09 -5.54
N VAL A 152 14.86 2.09 -5.51
CA VAL A 152 16.29 2.31 -5.64
C VAL A 152 16.82 1.62 -6.90
N SER A 153 17.51 2.35 -7.74
CA SER A 153 18.25 1.76 -8.85
C SER A 153 19.62 1.25 -8.39
N LYS A 154 20.19 0.25 -9.09
CA LYS A 154 21.53 -0.28 -8.78
C LYS A 154 22.64 0.78 -8.70
N LYS A 155 22.45 1.95 -9.36
CA LYS A 155 23.42 3.05 -9.37
C LYS A 155 23.39 3.90 -8.11
N GLU A 156 22.31 3.81 -7.33
CA GLU A 156 22.08 4.58 -6.10
C GLU A 156 22.52 3.80 -4.84
N VAL A 157 22.79 2.51 -5.00
CA VAL A 157 23.35 1.68 -3.91
C VAL A 157 24.87 1.78 -3.99
N LYS A 158 25.46 2.40 -2.97
CA LYS A 158 26.92 2.48 -2.77
C LYS A 158 27.37 1.48 -1.73
#